data_7c8393516b475450b8d80a93cbb0cae5
#
_entry.id   7c8393516b475450b8d80a93cbb0cae5
#
_cell.length_a   1.000
_cell.length_b   1.000
_cell.length_c   1.000
_cell.angle_alpha   90.00
_cell.angle_beta   90.00
_cell.angle_gamma   90.00
#
_symmetry.space_group_name_H-M   'P 1'
#
loop_
_entity.id
_entity.type
_entity.pdbx_description
1 polymer ?
#
loop_
_entity_poly.entity_id
_entity_poly.type
_entity_poly.pdbx_seq_one_letter_code
_entity_poly.pdbx_strand_id
1 'polypeptide(L)'
;MTKIRLLLAKDLRTLLRSPVLLTALVLYPIIFAALVGLVFRYANDRPRVAFVDLDHLPDTLTVGAQHFDVPRVISEVQGSVELVPLSEREADDQLASGAISAEIVVPRGFASKLRGMVESPRLILKTARGGLSGRVEQQTQALVYALNRRLQDAYIKANLEYVKLILQGGHGTFLGNDFDVVGLDRAAAMLDEIRRTSNDPTVAARAGDLATFVRQARLALGASGDSLRATANPIELQIDKNAGRTWLLSAQIQAYALGLTLAFICVLLAAAALAAERDENVVGRLARGLVRLRELVAVKIALAALVAVALGFTIALLFGVLAEAAGVKGGEPWGRLPLLLVGLAVAGAAFGAFGTLVGAISRESRTAVLVGFLAALPLVLLGLVPEGAAGAAWWAGRAFPFSHAVSFFQAALYEGDPWGKLAREGAWLLGLALVFAAAARAGMRRLLA
;
A
#
# COMPACT_ATOMS: atom_id res chain seq x y z
N MET A 1 32.49 7.65 -33.29
CA MET A 1 31.74 8.43 -32.26
C MET A 1 31.23 9.77 -32.79
N THR A 2 31.94 10.48 -33.65
CA THR A 2 31.53 11.79 -34.21
C THR A 2 30.21 11.76 -34.99
N LYS A 3 29.93 10.71 -35.79
CA LYS A 3 28.72 10.60 -36.60
C LYS A 3 27.43 10.45 -35.77
N ILE A 4 27.46 9.63 -34.71
CA ILE A 4 26.33 9.45 -33.80
C ILE A 4 25.99 10.77 -33.09
N ARG A 5 27.01 11.52 -32.63
CA ARG A 5 26.81 12.82 -31.99
C ARG A 5 26.17 13.84 -32.94
N LEU A 6 26.59 13.89 -34.20
CA LEU A 6 26.03 14.80 -35.19
C LEU A 6 24.58 14.47 -35.54
N LEU A 7 24.25 13.19 -35.70
CA LEU A 7 22.88 12.74 -35.94
C LEU A 7 21.97 13.01 -34.72
N LEU A 8 22.44 12.72 -33.52
CA LEU A 8 21.70 13.02 -32.29
C LEU A 8 21.47 14.52 -32.11
N ALA A 9 22.49 15.35 -32.39
CA ALA A 9 22.37 16.80 -32.35
C ALA A 9 21.37 17.32 -33.38
N LYS A 10 21.32 16.72 -34.57
CA LYS A 10 20.32 17.03 -35.61
C LYS A 10 18.91 16.72 -35.09
N ASP A 11 18.69 15.50 -34.59
CA ASP A 11 17.38 15.07 -34.09
C ASP A 11 16.92 15.91 -32.90
N LEU A 12 17.81 16.22 -31.97
CA LEU A 12 17.53 17.10 -30.84
C LEU A 12 17.16 18.51 -31.27
N ARG A 13 17.89 19.08 -32.27
CA ARG A 13 17.54 20.40 -32.85
C ARG A 13 16.18 20.37 -33.53
N THR A 14 15.84 19.31 -34.24
CA THR A 14 14.52 19.13 -34.87
C THR A 14 13.41 19.09 -33.81
N LEU A 15 13.62 18.35 -32.72
CA LEU A 15 12.70 18.30 -31.59
C LEU A 15 12.51 19.68 -30.94
N LEU A 16 13.62 20.38 -30.66
CA LEU A 16 13.61 21.70 -30.02
C LEU A 16 13.04 22.82 -30.93
N ARG A 17 13.06 22.65 -32.24
CA ARG A 17 12.47 23.60 -33.20
C ARG A 17 10.98 23.38 -33.45
N SER A 18 10.42 22.26 -33.00
CA SER A 18 8.98 22.02 -33.09
C SER A 18 8.27 22.55 -31.84
N PRO A 19 7.58 23.72 -31.92
CA PRO A 19 6.93 24.31 -30.77
C PRO A 19 5.83 23.39 -30.20
N VAL A 20 5.13 22.67 -31.08
CA VAL A 20 4.06 21.75 -30.69
C VAL A 20 4.61 20.58 -29.88
N LEU A 21 5.73 19.98 -30.35
CA LEU A 21 6.36 18.86 -29.60
C LEU A 21 6.94 19.34 -28.29
N LEU A 22 7.56 20.51 -28.25
CA LEU A 22 8.10 21.11 -27.04
C LEU A 22 7.00 21.44 -26.03
N THR A 23 5.92 22.07 -26.50
CA THR A 23 4.76 22.36 -25.65
C THR A 23 4.13 21.08 -25.10
N ALA A 24 3.94 20.06 -25.93
CA ALA A 24 3.42 18.77 -25.48
C ALA A 24 4.35 18.10 -24.45
N LEU A 25 5.67 18.16 -24.67
CA LEU A 25 6.67 17.56 -23.77
C LEU A 25 6.72 18.25 -22.40
N VAL A 26 6.48 19.58 -22.35
CA VAL A 26 6.44 20.34 -21.10
C VAL A 26 5.08 20.29 -20.43
N LEU A 27 4.01 20.43 -21.22
CA LEU A 27 2.64 20.49 -20.69
C LEU A 27 2.17 19.14 -20.14
N TYR A 28 2.56 18.03 -20.78
CA TYR A 28 2.15 16.70 -20.37
C TYR A 28 2.57 16.35 -18.92
N PRO A 29 3.84 16.52 -18.49
CA PRO A 29 4.23 16.30 -17.12
C PRO A 29 3.48 17.18 -16.13
N ILE A 30 3.23 18.43 -16.49
CA ILE A 30 2.51 19.40 -15.64
C ILE A 30 1.06 18.95 -15.44
N ILE A 31 0.35 18.65 -16.54
CA ILE A 31 -1.03 18.14 -16.46
C ILE A 31 -1.07 16.84 -15.67
N PHE A 32 -0.13 15.93 -15.94
CA PHE A 32 -0.06 14.65 -15.26
C PHE A 32 0.21 14.82 -13.76
N ALA A 33 1.18 15.67 -13.40
CA ALA A 33 1.48 15.99 -11.99
C ALA A 33 0.28 16.66 -11.30
N ALA A 34 -0.43 17.56 -11.99
CA ALA A 34 -1.64 18.19 -11.46
C ALA A 34 -2.76 17.17 -11.23
N LEU A 35 -3.00 16.24 -12.16
CA LEU A 35 -3.99 15.17 -12.00
C LEU A 35 -3.64 14.25 -10.84
N VAL A 36 -2.37 13.86 -10.73
CA VAL A 36 -1.90 13.04 -9.62
C VAL A 36 -1.94 13.80 -8.31
N GLY A 37 -1.58 15.07 -8.29
CA GLY A 37 -1.74 15.96 -7.12
C GLY A 37 -3.19 16.05 -6.66
N LEU A 38 -4.14 16.13 -7.60
CA LEU A 38 -5.56 16.08 -7.31
C LEU A 38 -5.97 14.75 -6.68
N VAL A 39 -5.49 13.63 -7.24
CA VAL A 39 -5.73 12.28 -6.67
C VAL A 39 -5.13 12.17 -5.27
N PHE A 40 -3.94 12.74 -5.03
CA PHE A 40 -3.34 12.78 -3.70
C PHE A 40 -4.16 13.58 -2.70
N ARG A 41 -4.70 14.72 -3.10
CA ARG A 41 -5.58 15.51 -2.26
C ARG A 41 -6.82 14.70 -1.86
N TYR A 42 -7.46 14.03 -2.84
CA TYR A 42 -8.59 13.14 -2.59
C TYR A 42 -8.23 11.88 -1.79
N ALA A 43 -7.04 11.32 -2.00
CA ALA A 43 -6.59 10.13 -1.28
C ALA A 43 -6.13 10.42 0.16
N ASN A 44 -5.77 11.67 0.47
CA ASN A 44 -5.40 12.13 1.80
C ASN A 44 -6.59 12.67 2.60
N ASP A 45 -7.72 12.95 1.94
CA ASP A 45 -8.95 13.29 2.65
C ASP A 45 -9.38 12.05 3.45
N ARG A 46 -9.42 12.22 4.78
CA ARG A 46 -9.87 11.16 5.67
C ARG A 46 -11.31 10.83 5.33
N PRO A 47 -11.66 9.55 5.14
CA PRO A 47 -13.05 9.19 4.86
C PRO A 47 -13.93 9.64 6.03
N ARG A 48 -15.00 10.35 5.71
CA ARG A 48 -15.99 10.78 6.69
C ARG A 48 -16.87 9.60 7.05
N VAL A 49 -16.89 9.27 8.34
CA VAL A 49 -17.67 8.15 8.90
C VAL A 49 -18.61 8.69 9.96
N ALA A 50 -19.90 8.43 9.84
CA ALA A 50 -20.85 8.79 10.88
C ALA A 50 -20.63 7.93 12.12
N PHE A 51 -20.69 8.56 13.29
CA PHE A 51 -20.74 7.88 14.56
C PHE A 51 -22.11 8.13 15.20
N VAL A 52 -22.92 7.08 15.29
CA VAL A 52 -24.26 7.13 15.84
C VAL A 52 -24.27 6.40 17.18
N ASP A 53 -24.41 7.14 18.26
CA ASP A 53 -24.45 6.62 19.61
C ASP A 53 -25.90 6.57 20.15
N LEU A 54 -26.52 5.40 20.07
CA LEU A 54 -27.88 5.16 20.58
C LEU A 54 -27.90 4.78 22.06
N ASP A 55 -26.73 4.46 22.64
CA ASP A 55 -26.61 4.03 24.03
C ASP A 55 -26.19 5.18 24.96
N HIS A 56 -25.85 6.34 24.39
CA HIS A 56 -25.33 7.49 25.13
C HIS A 56 -24.14 7.10 26.01
N LEU A 57 -23.06 6.63 25.35
CA LEU A 57 -21.86 6.16 26.03
C LEU A 57 -21.35 7.17 27.03
N PRO A 58 -21.07 6.79 28.28
CA PRO A 58 -20.48 7.70 29.26
C PRO A 58 -19.02 8.01 28.85
N ASP A 59 -18.53 9.18 29.27
CA ASP A 59 -17.13 9.59 29.01
C ASP A 59 -16.12 8.58 29.55
N THR A 60 -16.44 7.93 30.65
CA THR A 60 -15.64 6.86 31.26
C THR A 60 -16.47 5.58 31.38
N LEU A 61 -15.98 4.53 30.74
CA LEU A 61 -16.57 3.21 30.83
C LEU A 61 -15.67 2.31 31.69
N THR A 62 -16.23 1.79 32.79
CA THR A 62 -15.50 0.86 33.66
C THR A 62 -15.84 -0.58 33.29
N VAL A 63 -14.80 -1.37 32.98
CA VAL A 63 -14.92 -2.81 32.71
C VAL A 63 -13.99 -3.55 33.65
N GLY A 64 -14.55 -4.23 34.68
CA GLY A 64 -13.78 -4.72 35.81
C GLY A 64 -13.12 -3.57 36.58
N ALA A 65 -11.82 -3.66 36.83
CA ALA A 65 -11.01 -2.59 37.41
C ALA A 65 -10.41 -1.62 36.36
N GLN A 66 -10.68 -1.84 35.09
CA GLN A 66 -10.14 -1.01 34.01
C GLN A 66 -11.09 0.13 33.66
N HIS A 67 -10.54 1.34 33.58
CA HIS A 67 -11.26 2.54 33.17
C HIS A 67 -10.91 2.87 31.71
N PHE A 68 -11.93 2.93 30.85
CA PHE A 68 -11.81 3.35 29.47
C PHE A 68 -12.30 4.78 29.32
N ASP A 69 -11.42 5.64 28.87
CA ASP A 69 -11.74 6.99 28.41
C ASP A 69 -12.31 6.88 26.99
N VAL A 70 -13.64 6.94 26.86
CA VAL A 70 -14.34 6.79 25.58
C VAL A 70 -13.95 7.90 24.59
N PRO A 71 -13.90 9.18 24.97
CA PRO A 71 -13.38 10.25 24.10
C PRO A 71 -11.98 9.98 23.57
N ARG A 72 -11.09 9.46 24.38
CA ARG A 72 -9.73 9.12 23.99
C ARG A 72 -9.70 7.96 22.97
N VAL A 73 -10.47 6.92 23.17
CA VAL A 73 -10.61 5.82 22.22
C VAL A 73 -11.15 6.33 20.89
N ILE A 74 -12.16 7.21 20.92
CA ILE A 74 -12.72 7.84 19.74
C ILE A 74 -11.66 8.71 19.03
N SER A 75 -10.88 9.52 19.78
CA SER A 75 -9.84 10.38 19.21
C SER A 75 -8.69 9.63 18.55
N GLU A 76 -8.31 8.47 19.09
CA GLU A 76 -7.28 7.61 18.47
C GLU A 76 -7.77 7.04 17.13
N VAL A 77 -9.07 6.77 17.04
CA VAL A 77 -9.76 6.36 15.80
C VAL A 77 -9.79 7.50 14.79
N GLN A 78 -9.99 8.74 15.22
CA GLN A 78 -9.96 9.95 14.38
C GLN A 78 -8.62 10.18 13.67
N GLY A 79 -7.56 9.50 14.09
CA GLY A 79 -6.27 9.49 13.36
C GLY A 79 -6.39 8.98 11.93
N SER A 80 -7.30 8.04 11.66
CA SER A 80 -7.45 7.33 10.37
C SER A 80 -8.70 7.73 9.59
N VAL A 81 -9.77 8.20 10.27
CA VAL A 81 -11.06 8.60 9.70
C VAL A 81 -11.56 9.88 10.36
N GLU A 82 -12.34 10.67 9.64
CA GLU A 82 -13.08 11.81 10.22
C GLU A 82 -14.41 11.30 10.77
N LEU A 83 -14.48 11.11 12.10
CA LEU A 83 -15.73 10.72 12.77
C LEU A 83 -16.62 11.94 12.96
N VAL A 84 -17.83 11.88 12.40
CA VAL A 84 -18.85 12.92 12.52
C VAL A 84 -19.99 12.38 13.37
N PRO A 85 -20.24 12.93 14.58
CA PRO A 85 -21.39 12.53 15.38
C PRO A 85 -22.68 12.98 14.68
N LEU A 86 -23.56 12.05 14.38
CA LEU A 86 -24.83 12.29 13.71
C LEU A 86 -25.95 11.49 14.39
N SER A 87 -27.19 11.95 14.22
CA SER A 87 -28.35 11.13 14.53
C SER A 87 -28.51 9.99 13.50
N GLU A 88 -29.20 8.89 13.86
CA GLU A 88 -29.36 7.75 12.98
C GLU A 88 -30.02 8.15 11.63
N ARG A 89 -31.04 8.99 11.64
CA ARG A 89 -31.70 9.46 10.41
C ARG A 89 -30.77 10.29 9.53
N GLU A 90 -30.02 11.23 10.12
CA GLU A 90 -29.07 12.05 9.37
C GLU A 90 -27.93 11.22 8.80
N ALA A 91 -27.47 10.20 9.53
CA ALA A 91 -26.43 9.28 9.06
C ALA A 91 -26.93 8.43 7.89
N ASP A 92 -28.14 7.85 7.99
CA ASP A 92 -28.75 7.09 6.89
C ASP A 92 -28.95 7.97 5.63
N ASP A 93 -29.42 9.21 5.77
CA ASP A 93 -29.60 10.16 4.65
C ASP A 93 -28.26 10.54 4.02
N GLN A 94 -27.24 10.82 4.83
CA GLN A 94 -25.90 11.15 4.33
C GLN A 94 -25.19 9.93 3.71
N LEU A 95 -25.43 8.73 4.22
CA LEU A 95 -24.93 7.50 3.65
C LEU A 95 -25.59 7.24 2.27
N ALA A 96 -26.88 7.44 2.17
CA ALA A 96 -27.63 7.27 0.92
C ALA A 96 -27.21 8.29 -0.15
N SER A 97 -26.89 9.53 0.24
CA SER A 97 -26.39 10.59 -0.66
C SER A 97 -24.91 10.46 -0.99
N GLY A 98 -24.15 9.59 -0.31
CA GLY A 98 -22.70 9.45 -0.48
C GLY A 98 -21.88 10.58 0.16
N ALA A 99 -22.48 11.39 1.03
CA ALA A 99 -21.78 12.45 1.78
C ALA A 99 -20.87 11.89 2.87
N ILE A 100 -21.18 10.69 3.35
CA ILE A 100 -20.33 9.88 4.24
C ILE A 100 -20.10 8.51 3.61
N SER A 101 -18.99 7.90 3.99
CA SER A 101 -18.54 6.63 3.40
C SER A 101 -19.02 5.41 4.17
N ALA A 102 -19.29 5.56 5.46
CA ALA A 102 -19.79 4.53 6.35
C ALA A 102 -20.45 5.14 7.58
N GLU A 103 -21.21 4.33 8.29
CA GLU A 103 -21.86 4.64 9.56
C GLU A 103 -21.54 3.57 10.59
N ILE A 104 -21.04 3.98 11.75
CA ILE A 104 -20.82 3.12 12.91
C ILE A 104 -21.92 3.40 13.93
N VAL A 105 -22.78 2.42 14.18
CA VAL A 105 -23.88 2.52 15.14
C VAL A 105 -23.53 1.76 16.42
N VAL A 106 -23.58 2.45 17.55
CA VAL A 106 -23.55 1.87 18.88
C VAL A 106 -24.98 1.59 19.32
N PRO A 107 -25.45 0.34 19.36
CA PRO A 107 -26.83 0.04 19.68
C PRO A 107 -27.09 0.20 21.18
N ARG A 108 -28.35 0.38 21.55
CA ARG A 108 -28.79 0.46 22.96
C ARG A 108 -28.36 -0.77 23.74
N GLY A 109 -27.94 -0.58 24.97
CA GLY A 109 -27.45 -1.66 25.83
C GLY A 109 -26.02 -2.10 25.58
N PHE A 110 -25.28 -1.40 24.72
CA PHE A 110 -23.88 -1.70 24.42
C PHE A 110 -23.01 -1.60 25.69
N ALA A 111 -23.11 -0.50 26.42
CA ALA A 111 -22.32 -0.25 27.63
C ALA A 111 -22.68 -1.23 28.76
N SER A 112 -23.95 -1.61 28.87
CA SER A 112 -24.39 -2.58 29.88
C SER A 112 -23.87 -3.98 29.59
N LYS A 113 -23.90 -4.43 28.34
CA LYS A 113 -23.31 -5.72 27.93
C LYS A 113 -21.80 -5.73 28.10
N LEU A 114 -21.13 -4.62 27.80
CA LEU A 114 -19.70 -4.47 27.99
C LEU A 114 -19.31 -4.60 29.48
N ARG A 115 -20.06 -3.92 30.38
CA ARG A 115 -19.84 -4.03 31.85
C ARG A 115 -20.16 -5.42 32.41
N GLY A 116 -21.20 -6.04 31.87
CA GLY A 116 -21.64 -7.36 32.31
C GLY A 116 -20.68 -8.51 31.95
N MET A 117 -19.82 -8.31 30.92
CA MET A 117 -18.85 -9.29 30.42
C MET A 117 -19.44 -10.69 30.11
N VAL A 118 -20.76 -10.82 30.02
CA VAL A 118 -21.48 -12.08 29.77
C VAL A 118 -21.81 -12.24 28.29
N GLU A 119 -22.14 -11.14 27.63
CA GLU A 119 -22.45 -11.11 26.19
C GLU A 119 -21.51 -10.15 25.46
N SER A 120 -21.04 -10.56 24.29
CA SER A 120 -20.24 -9.70 23.44
C SER A 120 -21.10 -8.57 22.87
N PRO A 121 -20.78 -7.29 23.13
CA PRO A 121 -21.47 -6.17 22.51
C PRO A 121 -21.24 -6.19 21.00
N ARG A 122 -22.22 -5.76 20.20
CA ARG A 122 -22.14 -5.68 18.75
C ARG A 122 -22.09 -4.23 18.34
N LEU A 123 -21.13 -3.87 17.47
CA LEU A 123 -21.14 -2.63 16.72
C LEU A 123 -21.73 -2.93 15.34
N ILE A 124 -22.60 -2.05 14.86
CA ILE A 124 -23.21 -2.18 13.53
C ILE A 124 -22.46 -1.24 12.59
N LEU A 125 -21.90 -1.80 11.52
CA LEU A 125 -21.29 -1.05 10.44
C LEU A 125 -22.20 -1.08 9.23
N LYS A 126 -22.70 0.09 8.81
CA LYS A 126 -23.40 0.28 7.55
C LYS A 126 -22.43 0.92 6.55
N THR A 127 -22.37 0.41 5.33
CA THR A 127 -21.50 0.94 4.26
C THR A 127 -22.30 1.30 3.02
N ALA A 128 -21.91 2.37 2.31
CA ALA A 128 -22.54 2.75 1.05
C ALA A 128 -22.19 1.74 -0.06
N ARG A 129 -23.14 1.47 -0.97
CA ARG A 129 -22.91 0.66 -2.17
C ARG A 129 -22.29 1.54 -3.26
N GLY A 130 -20.99 1.40 -3.56
CA GLY A 130 -20.35 2.16 -4.64
C GLY A 130 -18.86 1.93 -4.75
N GLY A 131 -18.23 2.31 -5.87
CA GLY A 131 -16.87 1.95 -6.28
C GLY A 131 -15.68 2.39 -5.38
N LEU A 132 -15.90 3.21 -4.35
CA LEU A 132 -14.92 3.56 -3.31
C LEU A 132 -15.15 2.78 -2.00
N SER A 133 -16.21 1.97 -1.92
CA SER A 133 -16.65 1.26 -0.73
C SER A 133 -15.63 0.24 -0.21
N GLY A 134 -14.90 -0.44 -1.07
CA GLY A 134 -13.96 -1.48 -0.66
C GLY A 134 -12.81 -0.96 0.20
N ARG A 135 -12.30 0.24 -0.08
CA ARG A 135 -11.21 0.85 0.71
C ARG A 135 -11.69 1.37 2.06
N VAL A 136 -12.88 1.96 2.06
CA VAL A 136 -13.53 2.45 3.30
C VAL A 136 -13.93 1.29 4.18
N GLU A 137 -14.51 0.24 3.59
CA GLU A 137 -14.84 -0.99 4.29
C GLU A 137 -13.60 -1.63 4.93
N GLN A 138 -12.49 -1.72 4.21
CA GLN A 138 -11.24 -2.26 4.71
C GLN A 138 -10.64 -1.40 5.85
N GLN A 139 -10.72 -0.07 5.75
CA GLN A 139 -10.27 0.84 6.80
C GLN A 139 -11.19 0.78 8.04
N THR A 140 -12.49 0.69 7.83
CA THR A 140 -13.47 0.60 8.92
C THR A 140 -13.42 -0.78 9.59
N GLN A 141 -13.20 -1.85 8.84
CA GLN A 141 -12.95 -3.18 9.41
C GLN A 141 -11.65 -3.20 10.22
N ALA A 142 -10.58 -2.57 9.75
CA ALA A 142 -9.34 -2.43 10.50
C ALA A 142 -9.54 -1.64 11.81
N LEU A 143 -10.39 -0.63 11.78
CA LEU A 143 -10.80 0.16 12.93
C LEU A 143 -11.58 -0.66 13.96
N VAL A 144 -12.63 -1.36 13.50
CA VAL A 144 -13.43 -2.27 14.35
C VAL A 144 -12.55 -3.38 14.92
N TYR A 145 -11.61 -3.89 14.13
CA TYR A 145 -10.64 -4.89 14.59
C TYR A 145 -9.70 -4.34 15.67
N ALA A 146 -9.19 -3.12 15.51
CA ALA A 146 -8.34 -2.46 16.50
C ALA A 146 -9.10 -2.18 17.82
N LEU A 147 -10.37 -1.75 17.72
CA LEU A 147 -11.25 -1.56 18.85
C LEU A 147 -11.54 -2.90 19.57
N ASN A 148 -11.88 -3.94 18.80
CA ASN A 148 -12.13 -5.29 19.32
C ASN A 148 -10.91 -5.84 20.06
N ARG A 149 -9.71 -5.64 19.51
CA ARG A 149 -8.46 -6.07 20.14
C ARG A 149 -8.24 -5.39 21.50
N ARG A 150 -8.51 -4.08 21.60
CA ARG A 150 -8.39 -3.35 22.87
C ARG A 150 -9.41 -3.77 23.90
N LEU A 151 -10.64 -4.01 23.45
CA LEU A 151 -11.69 -4.54 24.31
C LEU A 151 -11.33 -5.95 24.80
N GLN A 152 -10.81 -6.82 23.94
CA GLN A 152 -10.31 -8.14 24.32
C GLN A 152 -9.20 -8.05 25.36
N ASP A 153 -8.19 -7.18 25.16
CA ASP A 153 -7.12 -6.97 26.14
C ASP A 153 -7.67 -6.52 27.49
N ALA A 154 -8.70 -5.68 27.49
CA ALA A 154 -9.36 -5.22 28.70
C ALA A 154 -10.14 -6.33 29.41
N TYR A 155 -10.90 -7.13 28.65
CA TYR A 155 -11.62 -8.30 29.20
C TYR A 155 -10.67 -9.30 29.83
N ILE A 156 -9.53 -9.56 29.21
CA ILE A 156 -8.52 -10.48 29.72
C ILE A 156 -7.92 -9.96 31.00
N LYS A 157 -7.55 -8.67 31.04
CA LYS A 157 -7.00 -8.04 32.25
C LYS A 157 -8.01 -8.10 33.40
N ALA A 158 -9.29 -7.75 33.13
CA ALA A 158 -10.35 -7.82 34.13
C ALA A 158 -10.55 -9.24 34.64
N ASN A 159 -10.61 -10.25 33.76
CA ASN A 159 -10.73 -11.65 34.17
C ASN A 159 -9.51 -12.12 34.99
N LEU A 160 -8.29 -11.68 34.62
CA LEU A 160 -7.09 -11.98 35.41
C LEU A 160 -7.12 -11.33 36.80
N GLU A 161 -7.66 -10.11 36.91
CA GLU A 161 -7.86 -9.47 38.22
C GLU A 161 -8.88 -10.21 39.09
N TYR A 162 -9.97 -10.73 38.50
CA TYR A 162 -10.92 -11.60 39.23
C TYR A 162 -10.27 -12.90 39.67
N VAL A 163 -9.50 -13.56 38.83
CA VAL A 163 -8.75 -14.76 39.20
C VAL A 163 -7.78 -14.44 40.34
N LYS A 164 -7.10 -13.30 40.29
CA LYS A 164 -6.20 -12.85 41.36
C LYS A 164 -6.95 -12.57 42.68
N LEU A 165 -8.13 -11.93 42.59
CA LEU A 165 -8.99 -11.68 43.76
C LEU A 165 -9.44 -12.97 44.39
N ILE A 166 -9.86 -13.99 43.64
CA ILE A 166 -10.25 -15.31 44.15
C ILE A 166 -9.04 -16.01 44.77
N LEU A 167 -7.86 -15.89 44.21
CA LEU A 167 -6.65 -16.54 44.75
C LEU A 167 -6.15 -15.86 46.02
N GLN A 168 -5.99 -14.53 45.98
CA GLN A 168 -5.33 -13.77 47.06
C GLN A 168 -6.30 -13.22 48.12
N GLY A 169 -7.58 -13.04 47.75
CA GLY A 169 -8.58 -12.33 48.54
C GLY A 169 -8.43 -10.82 48.45
N GLY A 170 -9.40 -10.11 48.96
CA GLY A 170 -9.45 -8.67 49.03
C GLY A 170 -10.83 -8.12 48.71
N HIS A 171 -10.93 -6.78 48.64
CA HIS A 171 -12.12 -6.08 48.17
C HIS A 171 -12.13 -6.04 46.64
N GLY A 172 -13.26 -6.34 46.02
CA GLY A 172 -13.44 -6.23 44.57
C GLY A 172 -14.90 -5.99 44.21
N THR A 173 -15.11 -5.39 43.04
CA THR A 173 -16.45 -5.14 42.48
C THR A 173 -16.69 -6.12 41.33
N PHE A 174 -17.76 -6.91 41.39
CA PHE A 174 -18.18 -7.84 40.35
C PHE A 174 -19.64 -7.61 40.01
N LEU A 175 -19.97 -7.44 38.74
CA LEU A 175 -21.32 -7.12 38.25
C LEU A 175 -21.98 -5.91 38.94
N GLY A 176 -21.18 -4.93 39.35
CA GLY A 176 -21.67 -3.74 40.06
C GLY A 176 -21.92 -3.90 41.55
N ASN A 177 -21.62 -5.06 42.13
CA ASN A 177 -21.70 -5.32 43.59
C ASN A 177 -20.30 -5.42 44.18
N ASP A 178 -20.11 -4.86 45.34
CA ASP A 178 -18.88 -4.94 46.12
C ASP A 178 -18.85 -6.24 46.92
N PHE A 179 -17.75 -6.96 46.83
CA PHE A 179 -17.52 -8.19 47.55
C PHE A 179 -16.25 -8.14 48.38
N ASP A 180 -16.31 -8.77 49.54
CA ASP A 180 -15.15 -9.10 50.33
C ASP A 180 -14.86 -10.60 50.20
N VAL A 181 -13.75 -10.96 49.60
CA VAL A 181 -13.40 -12.35 49.30
C VAL A 181 -12.25 -12.79 50.21
N VAL A 182 -12.48 -13.84 50.96
CA VAL A 182 -11.40 -14.56 51.62
C VAL A 182 -10.70 -15.41 50.58
N GLY A 183 -9.54 -14.97 50.08
CA GLY A 183 -8.84 -15.67 49.00
C GLY A 183 -8.48 -17.13 49.38
N LEU A 184 -8.33 -17.96 48.35
CA LEU A 184 -7.99 -19.36 48.49
C LEU A 184 -6.67 -19.56 49.29
N ASP A 185 -5.73 -18.62 49.16
CA ASP A 185 -4.46 -18.65 49.92
C ASP A 185 -4.69 -18.52 51.42
N ARG A 186 -5.55 -17.59 51.86
CA ARG A 186 -5.93 -17.43 53.29
C ARG A 186 -6.80 -18.57 53.76
N ALA A 187 -7.76 -19.03 52.95
CA ALA A 187 -8.61 -20.17 53.28
C ALA A 187 -7.79 -21.43 53.50
N ALA A 188 -6.79 -21.72 52.68
CA ALA A 188 -5.90 -22.86 52.88
C ALA A 188 -5.10 -22.75 54.18
N ALA A 189 -4.58 -21.58 54.53
CA ALA A 189 -3.84 -21.34 55.76
C ALA A 189 -4.73 -21.53 57.02
N MET A 190 -5.97 -20.97 56.98
CA MET A 190 -6.93 -21.13 58.06
C MET A 190 -7.33 -22.61 58.26
N LEU A 191 -7.52 -23.35 57.18
CA LEU A 191 -7.86 -24.78 57.24
C LEU A 191 -6.70 -25.64 57.80
N ASP A 192 -5.47 -25.31 57.41
CA ASP A 192 -4.28 -25.96 57.93
C ASP A 192 -4.04 -25.62 59.41
N GLU A 193 -4.44 -24.44 59.88
CA GLU A 193 -4.44 -24.05 61.30
C GLU A 193 -5.50 -24.81 62.08
N ILE A 194 -6.75 -24.86 61.61
CA ILE A 194 -7.84 -25.65 62.22
C ILE A 194 -7.44 -27.12 62.34
N ARG A 195 -6.82 -27.70 61.29
CA ARG A 195 -6.32 -29.06 61.28
C ARG A 195 -5.29 -29.32 62.40
N ARG A 196 -4.43 -28.34 62.71
CA ARG A 196 -3.36 -28.44 63.69
C ARG A 196 -3.84 -28.21 65.12
N THR A 197 -4.84 -27.33 65.29
CA THR A 197 -5.29 -26.90 66.61
C THR A 197 -6.53 -27.64 67.12
N SER A 198 -7.26 -28.33 66.21
CA SER A 198 -8.46 -29.06 66.58
C SER A 198 -8.14 -30.34 67.35
N ASN A 199 -8.78 -30.53 68.58
CA ASN A 199 -8.70 -31.74 69.39
C ASN A 199 -9.67 -32.84 68.92
N ASP A 200 -10.56 -32.53 67.95
CA ASP A 200 -11.51 -33.46 67.35
C ASP A 200 -10.94 -34.06 66.06
N PRO A 201 -10.71 -35.40 66.03
CA PRO A 201 -10.13 -36.04 64.87
C PRO A 201 -11.02 -35.93 63.58
N THR A 202 -12.33 -35.82 63.76
CA THR A 202 -13.27 -35.68 62.62
C THR A 202 -13.20 -34.29 62.03
N VAL A 203 -13.05 -33.26 62.84
CA VAL A 203 -12.87 -31.87 62.38
C VAL A 203 -11.50 -31.70 61.69
N ALA A 204 -10.46 -32.29 62.27
CA ALA A 204 -9.11 -32.23 61.67
C ALA A 204 -9.04 -32.94 60.30
N ALA A 205 -9.71 -34.07 60.13
CA ALA A 205 -9.79 -34.78 58.85
C ALA A 205 -10.54 -33.98 57.82
N ARG A 206 -11.74 -33.47 58.18
CA ARG A 206 -12.52 -32.61 57.23
C ARG A 206 -11.80 -31.32 56.84
N ALA A 207 -11.09 -30.69 57.78
CA ALA A 207 -10.26 -29.53 57.46
C ALA A 207 -9.13 -29.88 56.50
N GLY A 208 -8.52 -31.07 56.62
CA GLY A 208 -7.49 -31.58 55.71
C GLY A 208 -8.00 -31.83 54.30
N ASP A 209 -9.20 -32.45 54.19
CA ASP A 209 -9.82 -32.68 52.87
C ASP A 209 -10.17 -31.36 52.18
N LEU A 210 -10.73 -30.41 52.93
CA LEU A 210 -11.07 -29.07 52.39
C LEU A 210 -9.82 -28.27 52.00
N ALA A 211 -8.75 -28.35 52.81
CA ALA A 211 -7.48 -27.74 52.48
C ALA A 211 -6.86 -28.31 51.18
N THR A 212 -7.06 -29.61 50.95
CA THR A 212 -6.61 -30.28 49.73
C THR A 212 -7.43 -29.80 48.51
N PHE A 213 -8.75 -29.70 48.65
CA PHE A 213 -9.60 -29.13 47.60
C PHE A 213 -9.23 -27.68 47.27
N VAL A 214 -9.01 -26.85 48.30
CA VAL A 214 -8.60 -25.45 48.10
C VAL A 214 -7.26 -25.35 47.38
N ARG A 215 -6.28 -26.20 47.68
CA ARG A 215 -5.00 -26.25 46.96
C ARG A 215 -5.16 -26.67 45.50
N GLN A 216 -6.01 -27.65 45.21
CA GLN A 216 -6.29 -28.09 43.86
C GLN A 216 -7.03 -27.00 43.06
N ALA A 217 -8.02 -26.35 43.67
CA ALA A 217 -8.72 -25.22 43.05
C ALA A 217 -7.77 -24.04 42.73
N ARG A 218 -6.82 -23.76 43.63
CA ARG A 218 -5.77 -22.75 43.41
C ARG A 218 -4.90 -23.08 42.23
N LEU A 219 -4.43 -24.35 42.10
CA LEU A 219 -3.61 -24.78 40.95
C LEU A 219 -4.39 -24.67 39.63
N ALA A 220 -5.65 -25.09 39.62
CA ALA A 220 -6.51 -25.00 38.44
C ALA A 220 -6.79 -23.56 38.01
N LEU A 221 -7.05 -22.66 38.95
CA LEU A 221 -7.25 -21.23 38.66
C LEU A 221 -5.97 -20.54 38.22
N GLY A 222 -4.81 -20.89 38.78
CA GLY A 222 -3.52 -20.38 38.32
C GLY A 222 -3.23 -20.75 36.86
N ALA A 223 -3.48 -22.03 36.52
CA ALA A 223 -3.33 -22.51 35.14
C ALA A 223 -4.34 -21.86 34.15
N SER A 224 -5.55 -21.52 34.64
CA SER A 224 -6.56 -20.84 33.83
C SER A 224 -6.12 -19.43 33.39
N GLY A 225 -5.35 -18.73 34.21
CA GLY A 225 -4.80 -17.41 33.87
C GLY A 225 -3.86 -17.43 32.64
N ASP A 226 -3.02 -18.45 32.56
CA ASP A 226 -2.10 -18.64 31.42
C ASP A 226 -2.84 -19.15 30.19
N SER A 227 -3.85 -20.02 30.38
CA SER A 227 -4.72 -20.46 29.29
C SER A 227 -5.55 -19.32 28.70
N LEU A 228 -6.08 -18.41 29.54
CA LEU A 228 -6.79 -17.23 29.09
C LEU A 228 -5.88 -16.27 28.27
N ARG A 229 -4.62 -16.08 28.71
CA ARG A 229 -3.64 -15.30 27.92
C ARG A 229 -3.33 -15.94 26.58
N ALA A 230 -3.13 -17.25 26.54
CA ALA A 230 -2.85 -17.99 25.30
C ALA A 230 -4.05 -18.00 24.34
N THR A 231 -5.27 -18.08 24.89
CA THR A 231 -6.51 -18.04 24.06
C THR A 231 -6.77 -16.66 23.49
N ALA A 232 -6.34 -15.60 24.16
CA ALA A 232 -6.54 -14.22 23.72
C ALA A 232 -5.52 -13.74 22.68
N ASN A 233 -4.30 -14.26 22.75
CA ASN A 233 -3.25 -14.04 21.74
C ASN A 233 -2.66 -15.39 21.31
N PRO A 234 -3.39 -16.20 20.53
CA PRO A 234 -2.89 -17.51 20.09
C PRO A 234 -1.67 -17.41 19.18
N ILE A 235 -1.47 -16.25 18.55
CA ILE A 235 -0.29 -15.92 17.73
C ILE A 235 0.12 -14.50 18.08
N GLU A 236 1.30 -14.34 18.66
CA GLU A 236 1.94 -13.05 18.84
C GLU A 236 2.51 -12.59 17.50
N LEU A 237 1.85 -11.64 16.85
CA LEU A 237 2.35 -11.03 15.63
C LEU A 237 3.45 -10.05 16.01
N GLN A 238 4.70 -10.49 15.95
CA GLN A 238 5.86 -9.60 16.01
C GLN A 238 5.98 -8.90 14.65
N ILE A 239 5.52 -7.65 14.59
CA ILE A 239 5.76 -6.80 13.42
C ILE A 239 7.19 -6.27 13.57
N ASP A 240 8.14 -6.94 12.92
CA ASP A 240 9.47 -6.42 12.76
C ASP A 240 9.41 -5.27 11.73
N LYS A 241 9.46 -4.05 12.23
CA LYS A 241 9.57 -2.84 11.41
C LYS A 241 11.00 -2.77 10.88
N ASN A 242 11.33 -3.67 9.99
CA ASN A 242 12.52 -3.50 9.18
C ASN A 242 12.41 -2.13 8.50
N ALA A 243 13.48 -1.34 8.61
CA ALA A 243 13.58 0.05 8.18
C ALA A 243 13.53 0.22 6.65
N GLY A 244 12.56 -0.41 6.00
CA GLY A 244 12.16 -0.15 4.62
C GLY A 244 11.24 1.06 4.59
N ARG A 245 11.45 1.96 3.64
CA ARG A 245 10.49 3.04 3.37
C ARG A 245 9.12 2.41 3.14
N THR A 246 8.15 2.80 3.93
CA THR A 246 6.77 2.32 3.78
C THR A 246 6.26 2.63 2.38
N TRP A 247 5.71 1.61 1.72
CA TRP A 247 5.06 1.75 0.42
C TRP A 247 3.77 2.57 0.58
N LEU A 248 3.91 3.88 0.50
CA LEU A 248 2.76 4.75 0.39
C LEU A 248 2.12 4.55 -1.00
N LEU A 249 0.81 4.62 -1.08
CA LEU A 249 0.08 4.58 -2.36
C LEU A 249 0.66 5.58 -3.37
N SER A 250 1.12 6.73 -2.86
CA SER A 250 1.86 7.75 -3.59
C SER A 250 3.07 7.22 -4.35
N ALA A 251 3.81 6.32 -3.73
CA ALA A 251 5.01 5.72 -4.28
C ALA A 251 4.73 4.79 -5.46
N GLN A 252 3.69 3.97 -5.35
CA GLN A 252 3.24 3.12 -6.44
C GLN A 252 2.77 3.97 -7.62
N ILE A 253 1.93 4.98 -7.35
CA ILE A 253 1.43 5.89 -8.38
C ILE A 253 2.59 6.57 -9.11
N GLN A 254 3.64 7.01 -8.42
CA GLN A 254 4.81 7.64 -9.03
C GLN A 254 5.55 6.70 -9.99
N ALA A 255 5.80 5.45 -9.59
CA ALA A 255 6.48 4.47 -10.43
C ALA A 255 5.65 4.11 -11.68
N TYR A 256 4.35 3.90 -11.51
CA TYR A 256 3.43 3.66 -12.63
C TYR A 256 3.32 4.87 -13.56
N ALA A 257 3.28 6.06 -13.01
CA ALA A 257 3.24 7.31 -13.74
C ALA A 257 4.46 7.48 -14.65
N LEU A 258 5.65 7.29 -14.11
CA LEU A 258 6.90 7.31 -14.85
C LEU A 258 6.88 6.24 -15.95
N GLY A 259 6.57 4.99 -15.60
CA GLY A 259 6.52 3.88 -16.55
C GLY A 259 5.55 4.12 -17.70
N LEU A 260 4.32 4.56 -17.40
CA LEU A 260 3.28 4.84 -18.39
C LEU A 260 3.68 5.99 -19.33
N THR A 261 4.16 7.08 -18.76
CA THR A 261 4.60 8.24 -19.53
C THR A 261 5.72 7.87 -20.50
N LEU A 262 6.74 7.15 -20.01
CA LEU A 262 7.87 6.74 -20.83
C LEU A 262 7.46 5.73 -21.90
N ALA A 263 6.56 4.78 -21.56
CA ALA A 263 6.08 3.80 -22.53
C ALA A 263 5.43 4.46 -23.74
N PHE A 264 4.58 5.45 -23.55
CA PHE A 264 3.94 6.13 -24.67
C PHE A 264 4.88 7.12 -25.36
N ILE A 265 5.50 8.04 -24.63
CA ILE A 265 6.28 9.12 -25.24
C ILE A 265 7.51 8.57 -25.95
N CYS A 266 8.28 7.68 -25.35
CA CYS A 266 9.49 7.17 -25.98
C CYS A 266 9.19 6.25 -27.18
N VAL A 267 8.12 5.43 -27.07
CA VAL A 267 7.72 4.58 -28.21
C VAL A 267 7.26 5.42 -29.38
N LEU A 268 6.35 6.37 -29.14
CA LEU A 268 5.79 7.19 -30.22
C LEU A 268 6.84 8.12 -30.85
N LEU A 269 7.69 8.72 -30.01
CA LEU A 269 8.78 9.58 -30.46
C LEU A 269 9.76 8.81 -31.36
N ALA A 270 10.23 7.65 -30.91
CA ALA A 270 11.19 6.86 -31.66
C ALA A 270 10.59 6.30 -32.97
N ALA A 271 9.33 5.86 -32.91
CA ALA A 271 8.60 5.39 -34.08
C ALA A 271 8.40 6.49 -35.12
N ALA A 272 7.91 7.66 -34.69
CA ALA A 272 7.70 8.82 -35.56
C ALA A 272 9.01 9.35 -36.16
N ALA A 273 10.06 9.46 -35.32
CA ALA A 273 11.35 9.99 -35.77
C ALA A 273 12.05 9.12 -36.82
N LEU A 274 11.89 7.78 -36.72
CA LEU A 274 12.45 6.89 -37.73
C LEU A 274 11.59 6.86 -39.01
N ALA A 275 10.28 6.81 -38.87
CA ALA A 275 9.37 6.80 -40.02
C ALA A 275 9.42 8.11 -40.80
N ALA A 276 9.52 9.27 -40.15
CA ALA A 276 9.68 10.57 -40.82
C ALA A 276 10.95 10.64 -41.67
N GLU A 277 12.09 10.14 -41.19
CA GLU A 277 13.32 10.05 -41.98
C GLU A 277 13.17 9.14 -43.21
N ARG A 278 12.28 8.18 -43.13
CA ARG A 278 11.97 7.30 -44.26
C ARG A 278 11.04 7.99 -45.26
N ASP A 279 10.00 8.66 -44.81
CA ASP A 279 9.10 9.44 -45.68
C ASP A 279 9.85 10.48 -46.50
N GLU A 280 10.84 11.11 -45.89
CA GLU A 280 11.70 12.11 -46.54
C GLU A 280 12.83 11.49 -47.39
N ASN A 281 12.88 10.15 -47.55
CA ASN A 281 13.98 9.42 -48.25
C ASN A 281 15.39 9.69 -47.68
N VAL A 282 15.47 10.18 -46.44
CA VAL A 282 16.73 10.48 -45.75
C VAL A 282 17.49 9.20 -45.45
N VAL A 283 16.78 8.13 -45.04
CA VAL A 283 17.35 6.81 -44.71
C VAL A 283 18.10 6.23 -45.93
N GLY A 284 17.52 6.28 -47.11
CA GLY A 284 18.16 5.81 -48.35
C GLY A 284 19.40 6.62 -48.73
N ARG A 285 19.40 7.93 -48.54
CA ARG A 285 20.56 8.81 -48.77
C ARG A 285 21.68 8.58 -47.76
N LEU A 286 21.35 8.40 -46.49
CA LEU A 286 22.31 8.11 -45.42
C LEU A 286 22.94 6.72 -45.58
N ALA A 287 22.16 5.71 -45.98
CA ALA A 287 22.63 4.35 -46.19
C ALA A 287 23.61 4.22 -47.38
N ARG A 288 23.44 5.04 -48.42
CA ARG A 288 24.32 5.04 -49.62
C ARG A 288 25.68 5.67 -49.40
N GLY A 289 25.84 6.51 -48.39
CA GLY A 289 27.07 7.29 -48.36
C GLY A 289 27.87 7.26 -47.06
N LEU A 290 27.30 7.25 -45.91
CA LEU A 290 28.06 7.65 -44.72
C LEU A 290 27.65 7.03 -43.38
N VAL A 291 26.44 6.46 -43.22
CA VAL A 291 25.91 6.05 -41.93
C VAL A 291 25.49 4.56 -42.00
N ARG A 292 25.97 3.78 -41.05
CA ARG A 292 25.54 2.37 -40.90
C ARG A 292 24.15 2.32 -40.27
N LEU A 293 23.27 1.38 -40.71
CA LEU A 293 21.93 1.20 -40.13
C LEU A 293 21.93 1.05 -38.59
N ARG A 294 22.96 0.39 -38.05
CA ARG A 294 23.12 0.26 -36.58
C ARG A 294 23.32 1.62 -35.87
N GLU A 295 23.98 2.57 -36.55
CA GLU A 295 24.23 3.92 -36.02
C GLU A 295 22.92 4.73 -36.03
N LEU A 296 22.09 4.56 -37.04
CA LEU A 296 20.79 5.19 -37.13
C LEU A 296 19.84 4.69 -36.03
N VAL A 297 19.73 3.36 -35.88
CA VAL A 297 18.92 2.75 -34.78
C VAL A 297 19.43 3.23 -33.42
N ALA A 298 20.74 3.20 -33.20
CA ALA A 298 21.33 3.64 -31.91
C ALA A 298 21.04 5.12 -31.61
N VAL A 299 21.00 5.99 -32.62
CA VAL A 299 20.67 7.41 -32.44
C VAL A 299 19.22 7.60 -32.01
N LYS A 300 18.26 6.85 -32.59
CA LYS A 300 16.84 6.95 -32.19
C LYS A 300 16.62 6.43 -30.76
N ILE A 301 17.29 5.34 -30.39
CA ILE A 301 17.27 4.81 -29.01
C ILE A 301 17.90 5.83 -28.05
N ALA A 302 19.03 6.42 -28.40
CA ALA A 302 19.68 7.44 -27.57
C ALA A 302 18.83 8.70 -27.40
N LEU A 303 18.13 9.13 -28.46
CA LEU A 303 17.19 10.25 -28.40
C LEU A 303 16.05 9.94 -27.41
N ALA A 304 15.44 8.75 -27.51
CA ALA A 304 14.39 8.32 -26.60
C ALA A 304 14.87 8.23 -25.15
N ALA A 305 16.07 7.69 -24.92
CA ALA A 305 16.67 7.64 -23.58
C ALA A 305 16.92 9.05 -23.01
N LEU A 306 17.37 9.98 -23.82
CA LEU A 306 17.62 11.36 -23.40
C LEU A 306 16.32 12.10 -23.05
N VAL A 307 15.29 11.90 -23.85
CA VAL A 307 13.95 12.44 -23.58
C VAL A 307 13.35 11.79 -22.33
N ALA A 308 13.54 10.48 -22.15
CA ALA A 308 13.10 9.77 -20.94
C ALA A 308 13.72 10.34 -19.66
N VAL A 309 15.03 10.61 -19.70
CA VAL A 309 15.74 11.23 -18.56
C VAL A 309 15.20 12.62 -18.26
N ALA A 310 15.08 13.47 -19.30
CA ALA A 310 14.60 14.84 -19.13
C ALA A 310 13.16 14.87 -18.59
N LEU A 311 12.27 14.08 -19.19
CA LEU A 311 10.86 14.03 -18.83
C LEU A 311 10.64 13.37 -17.45
N GLY A 312 11.28 12.22 -17.24
CA GLY A 312 11.17 11.49 -15.98
C GLY A 312 11.76 12.26 -14.81
N PHE A 313 12.86 12.99 -15.02
CA PHE A 313 13.42 13.91 -14.04
C PHE A 313 12.44 15.03 -13.69
N THR A 314 11.81 15.65 -14.69
CA THR A 314 10.80 16.70 -14.47
C THR A 314 9.61 16.17 -13.69
N ILE A 315 9.11 14.99 -14.04
CA ILE A 315 8.01 14.33 -13.29
C ILE A 315 8.42 14.05 -11.85
N ALA A 316 9.61 13.48 -11.65
CA ALA A 316 10.10 13.17 -10.30
C ALA A 316 10.27 14.43 -9.44
N LEU A 317 10.75 15.53 -10.04
CA LEU A 317 10.89 16.81 -9.37
C LEU A 317 9.53 17.38 -8.97
N LEU A 318 8.56 17.39 -9.88
CA LEU A 318 7.20 17.86 -9.59
C LEU A 318 6.54 17.01 -8.49
N PHE A 319 6.70 15.69 -8.52
CA PHE A 319 6.22 14.81 -7.46
C PHE A 319 6.89 15.07 -6.13
N GLY A 320 8.21 15.26 -6.11
CA GLY A 320 8.95 15.56 -4.89
C GLY A 320 8.45 16.86 -4.23
N VAL A 321 8.29 17.91 -5.03
CA VAL A 321 7.77 19.21 -4.56
C VAL A 321 6.32 19.10 -4.06
N LEU A 322 5.47 18.37 -4.77
CA LEU A 322 4.08 18.14 -4.35
C LEU A 322 3.99 17.30 -3.07
N ALA A 323 4.82 16.27 -2.94
CA ALA A 323 4.88 15.45 -1.73
C ALA A 323 5.33 16.28 -0.51
N GLU A 324 6.34 17.13 -0.69
CA GLU A 324 6.83 18.03 0.35
C GLU A 324 5.79 19.07 0.74
N ALA A 325 5.12 19.69 -0.24
CA ALA A 325 4.04 20.65 -0.01
C ALA A 325 2.81 20.03 0.68
N ALA A 326 2.54 18.73 0.43
CA ALA A 326 1.48 17.97 1.08
C ALA A 326 1.88 17.39 2.45
N GLY A 327 3.11 17.62 2.93
CA GLY A 327 3.61 17.09 4.20
C GLY A 327 3.81 15.57 4.23
N VAL A 328 3.89 14.92 3.08
CA VAL A 328 4.08 13.47 2.95
C VAL A 328 5.55 13.13 3.10
N LYS A 329 5.96 12.72 4.31
CA LYS A 329 7.34 12.32 4.58
C LYS A 329 7.65 10.94 4.00
N GLY A 330 8.82 10.79 3.37
CA GLY A 330 9.33 9.51 2.86
C GLY A 330 8.99 9.20 1.40
N GLY A 331 8.25 10.09 0.72
CA GLY A 331 7.94 10.00 -0.71
C GLY A 331 8.90 10.77 -1.62
N GLU A 332 9.90 11.46 -1.03
CA GLU A 332 10.79 12.32 -1.78
C GLU A 332 11.84 11.49 -2.57
N PRO A 333 12.03 11.76 -3.86
CA PRO A 333 12.98 11.02 -4.69
C PRO A 333 14.44 11.44 -4.49
N TRP A 334 14.71 12.50 -3.69
CA TRP A 334 15.98 13.21 -3.64
C TRP A 334 17.18 12.32 -3.28
N GLY A 335 17.04 11.46 -2.29
CA GLY A 335 18.15 10.60 -1.80
C GLY A 335 18.60 9.54 -2.80
N ARG A 336 17.82 9.25 -3.85
CA ARG A 336 18.08 8.18 -4.84
C ARG A 336 17.99 8.65 -6.29
N LEU A 337 18.07 9.94 -6.52
CA LEU A 337 18.07 10.56 -7.84
C LEU A 337 19.04 9.91 -8.84
N PRO A 338 20.29 9.58 -8.49
CA PRO A 338 21.21 8.94 -9.43
C PRO A 338 20.70 7.58 -9.94
N LEU A 339 20.13 6.76 -9.06
CA LEU A 339 19.55 5.46 -9.44
C LEU A 339 18.33 5.64 -10.34
N LEU A 340 17.51 6.63 -10.04
CA LEU A 340 16.36 6.98 -10.87
C LEU A 340 16.79 7.40 -12.27
N LEU A 341 17.81 8.28 -12.40
CA LEU A 341 18.32 8.74 -13.69
C LEU A 341 18.86 7.59 -14.55
N VAL A 342 19.58 6.64 -13.95
CA VAL A 342 20.02 5.43 -14.63
C VAL A 342 18.82 4.61 -15.11
N GLY A 343 17.83 4.40 -14.24
CA GLY A 343 16.60 3.69 -14.59
C GLY A 343 15.82 4.34 -15.74
N LEU A 344 15.71 5.68 -15.72
CA LEU A 344 15.05 6.43 -16.77
C LEU A 344 15.78 6.28 -18.11
N ALA A 345 17.11 6.32 -18.11
CA ALA A 345 17.91 6.13 -19.32
C ALA A 345 17.74 4.71 -19.89
N VAL A 346 17.81 3.70 -19.06
CA VAL A 346 17.70 2.29 -19.49
C VAL A 346 16.27 1.96 -19.94
N ALA A 347 15.25 2.42 -19.20
CA ALA A 347 13.85 2.25 -19.60
C ALA A 347 13.54 3.00 -20.90
N GLY A 348 13.99 4.25 -21.01
CA GLY A 348 13.86 5.04 -22.24
C GLY A 348 14.53 4.39 -23.44
N ALA A 349 15.70 3.77 -23.27
CA ALA A 349 16.35 2.99 -24.30
C ALA A 349 15.53 1.76 -24.72
N ALA A 350 14.94 1.05 -23.78
CA ALA A 350 14.11 -0.13 -24.06
C ALA A 350 12.82 0.24 -24.81
N PHE A 351 12.10 1.26 -24.35
CA PHE A 351 10.91 1.78 -25.02
C PHE A 351 11.25 2.38 -26.39
N GLY A 352 12.36 3.13 -26.47
CA GLY A 352 12.86 3.69 -27.73
C GLY A 352 13.25 2.61 -28.75
N ALA A 353 13.84 1.49 -28.30
CA ALA A 353 14.15 0.36 -29.17
C ALA A 353 12.86 -0.30 -29.73
N PHE A 354 11.84 -0.47 -28.89
CA PHE A 354 10.52 -0.95 -29.36
C PHE A 354 9.89 0.04 -30.35
N GLY A 355 9.91 1.34 -30.04
CA GLY A 355 9.43 2.37 -30.96
C GLY A 355 10.17 2.41 -32.30
N THR A 356 11.50 2.24 -32.29
CA THR A 356 12.30 2.10 -33.52
C THR A 356 11.93 0.87 -34.32
N LEU A 357 11.60 -0.24 -33.69
CA LEU A 357 11.09 -1.42 -34.38
C LEU A 357 9.75 -1.11 -35.09
N VAL A 358 8.82 -0.47 -34.39
CA VAL A 358 7.53 -0.03 -34.98
C VAL A 358 7.76 0.90 -36.15
N GLY A 359 8.64 1.92 -36.02
CA GLY A 359 9.01 2.83 -37.11
C GLY A 359 9.70 2.15 -38.29
N ALA A 360 10.48 1.08 -38.01
CA ALA A 360 11.13 0.31 -39.07
C ALA A 360 10.15 -0.49 -39.94
N ILE A 361 9.05 -0.99 -39.37
CA ILE A 361 8.03 -1.75 -40.13
C ILE A 361 6.95 -0.84 -40.75
N SER A 362 6.76 0.36 -40.22
CA SER A 362 5.76 1.30 -40.72
C SER A 362 6.26 2.06 -41.96
N ARG A 363 5.38 2.32 -42.91
CA ARG A 363 5.73 3.06 -44.14
C ARG A 363 5.72 4.57 -43.98
N GLU A 364 4.79 5.08 -43.20
CA GLU A 364 4.51 6.50 -43.00
C GLU A 364 4.60 6.89 -41.51
N SER A 365 4.96 8.14 -41.25
CA SER A 365 5.08 8.64 -39.87
C SER A 365 3.76 8.58 -39.09
N ARG A 366 2.64 8.92 -39.74
CA ARG A 366 1.29 8.83 -39.13
C ARG A 366 0.92 7.40 -38.74
N THR A 367 1.19 6.46 -39.66
CA THR A 367 0.95 5.05 -39.45
C THR A 367 1.84 4.50 -38.31
N ALA A 368 3.11 4.94 -38.25
CA ALA A 368 4.02 4.54 -37.18
C ALA A 368 3.53 4.96 -35.80
N VAL A 369 3.02 6.19 -35.67
CA VAL A 369 2.45 6.69 -34.40
C VAL A 369 1.21 5.89 -34.00
N LEU A 370 0.30 5.65 -34.97
CA LEU A 370 -0.94 4.90 -34.69
C LEU A 370 -0.64 3.44 -34.29
N VAL A 371 0.22 2.76 -35.06
CA VAL A 371 0.65 1.37 -34.74
C VAL A 371 1.39 1.32 -33.42
N GLY A 372 2.26 2.30 -33.15
CA GLY A 372 2.96 2.41 -31.87
C GLY A 372 2.00 2.53 -30.68
N PHE A 373 1.00 3.37 -30.80
CA PHE A 373 -0.01 3.56 -29.78
C PHE A 373 -0.86 2.29 -29.59
N LEU A 374 -1.38 1.72 -30.68
CA LEU A 374 -2.22 0.51 -30.64
C LEU A 374 -1.45 -0.72 -30.14
N ALA A 375 -0.14 -0.79 -30.37
CA ALA A 375 0.69 -1.86 -29.83
C ALA A 375 1.06 -1.63 -28.36
N ALA A 376 1.42 -0.40 -27.98
CA ALA A 376 1.84 -0.09 -26.62
C ALA A 376 0.69 -0.21 -25.60
N LEU A 377 -0.53 0.21 -25.96
CA LEU A 377 -1.66 0.23 -25.04
C LEU A 377 -2.02 -1.16 -24.47
N PRO A 378 -2.25 -2.21 -25.26
CA PRO A 378 -2.52 -3.55 -24.72
C PRO A 378 -1.35 -4.12 -23.93
N LEU A 379 -0.11 -3.86 -24.37
CA LEU A 379 1.10 -4.36 -23.69
C LEU A 379 1.32 -3.70 -22.34
N VAL A 380 0.99 -2.42 -22.21
CA VAL A 380 0.97 -1.72 -20.92
C VAL A 380 -0.11 -2.31 -20.02
N LEU A 381 -1.33 -2.53 -20.52
CA LEU A 381 -2.42 -3.14 -19.74
C LEU A 381 -2.06 -4.56 -19.27
N LEU A 382 -1.42 -5.37 -20.13
CA LEU A 382 -0.92 -6.69 -19.73
C LEU A 382 0.18 -6.59 -18.67
N GLY A 383 1.00 -5.55 -18.70
CA GLY A 383 2.02 -5.30 -17.69
C GLY A 383 1.46 -4.90 -16.31
N LEU A 384 0.17 -4.56 -16.21
CA LEU A 384 -0.54 -4.31 -14.95
C LEU A 384 -1.11 -5.59 -14.31
N VAL A 385 -1.07 -6.74 -15.02
CA VAL A 385 -1.60 -8.00 -14.50
C VAL A 385 -0.71 -8.51 -13.36
N PRO A 386 -1.25 -8.73 -12.15
CA PRO A 386 -0.48 -9.20 -11.02
C PRO A 386 0.00 -10.64 -11.19
N GLU A 387 1.09 -10.98 -10.49
CA GLU A 387 1.60 -12.36 -10.44
C GLU A 387 0.51 -13.31 -9.92
N GLY A 388 0.27 -14.39 -10.66
CA GLY A 388 -0.72 -15.41 -10.28
C GLY A 388 -2.14 -15.23 -10.83
N ALA A 389 -2.49 -14.09 -11.44
CA ALA A 389 -3.84 -13.86 -11.94
C ALA A 389 -4.13 -14.58 -13.28
N ALA A 390 -3.16 -14.64 -14.21
CA ALA A 390 -3.32 -15.32 -15.51
C ALA A 390 -1.94 -15.62 -16.11
N GLY A 391 -1.46 -16.87 -16.04
CA GLY A 391 -0.10 -17.26 -16.42
C GLY A 391 0.36 -16.76 -17.80
N ALA A 392 -0.42 -16.93 -18.87
CA ALA A 392 -0.07 -16.49 -20.20
C ALA A 392 -0.04 -14.95 -20.35
N ALA A 393 -1.00 -14.25 -19.76
CA ALA A 393 -1.09 -12.81 -19.82
C ALA A 393 0.07 -12.14 -19.06
N TRP A 394 0.47 -12.70 -17.94
CA TRP A 394 1.62 -12.24 -17.16
C TRP A 394 2.92 -12.36 -17.95
N TRP A 395 3.16 -13.51 -18.62
CA TRP A 395 4.34 -13.69 -19.47
C TRP A 395 4.36 -12.72 -20.66
N ALA A 396 3.20 -12.50 -21.30
CA ALA A 396 3.08 -11.53 -22.37
C ALA A 396 3.39 -10.10 -21.89
N GLY A 397 2.94 -9.72 -20.70
CA GLY A 397 3.27 -8.42 -20.10
C GLY A 397 4.76 -8.25 -19.81
N ARG A 398 5.47 -9.33 -19.45
CA ARG A 398 6.93 -9.31 -19.24
C ARG A 398 7.76 -9.28 -20.53
N ALA A 399 7.19 -9.61 -21.66
CA ALA A 399 7.86 -9.44 -22.96
C ALA A 399 7.96 -7.96 -23.38
N PHE A 400 7.29 -7.05 -22.68
CA PHE A 400 7.31 -5.62 -22.92
C PHE A 400 8.01 -4.87 -21.77
N PRO A 401 8.74 -3.78 -22.03
CA PRO A 401 9.56 -3.10 -21.02
C PRO A 401 8.80 -2.51 -19.83
N PHE A 402 7.46 -2.34 -19.93
CA PHE A 402 6.66 -1.58 -18.95
C PHE A 402 6.73 -2.16 -17.53
N SER A 403 6.44 -3.45 -17.35
CA SER A 403 6.47 -4.10 -16.04
C SER A 403 7.85 -4.04 -15.39
N HIS A 404 8.91 -4.22 -16.19
CA HIS A 404 10.30 -4.13 -15.75
C HIS A 404 10.69 -2.70 -15.35
N ALA A 405 10.25 -1.70 -16.13
CA ALA A 405 10.49 -0.28 -15.83
C ALA A 405 9.79 0.14 -14.52
N VAL A 406 8.52 -0.22 -14.35
CA VAL A 406 7.78 0.06 -13.10
C VAL A 406 8.45 -0.60 -11.91
N SER A 407 8.80 -1.90 -12.01
CA SER A 407 9.50 -2.63 -10.95
C SER A 407 10.87 -2.03 -10.63
N PHE A 408 11.60 -1.57 -11.64
CA PHE A 408 12.87 -0.86 -11.46
C PHE A 408 12.67 0.45 -10.71
N PHE A 409 11.69 1.28 -11.11
CA PHE A 409 11.42 2.56 -10.44
C PHE A 409 10.94 2.37 -9.01
N GLN A 410 10.11 1.36 -8.76
CA GLN A 410 9.70 0.99 -7.40
C GLN A 410 10.91 0.63 -6.53
N ALA A 411 11.81 -0.23 -7.03
CA ALA A 411 13.01 -0.60 -6.31
C ALA A 411 13.94 0.59 -6.09
N ALA A 412 14.18 1.41 -7.15
CA ALA A 412 15.04 2.57 -7.08
C ALA A 412 14.56 3.61 -6.07
N LEU A 413 13.24 3.85 -5.97
CA LEU A 413 12.69 4.90 -5.14
C LEU A 413 12.41 4.45 -3.70
N TYR A 414 11.97 3.19 -3.49
CA TYR A 414 11.30 2.82 -2.23
C TYR A 414 11.85 1.58 -1.51
N GLU A 415 12.59 0.68 -2.18
CA GLU A 415 13.10 -0.51 -1.50
C GLU A 415 14.32 -0.21 -0.62
N GLY A 416 14.38 -0.85 0.56
CA GLY A 416 15.49 -0.72 1.50
C GLY A 416 16.79 -1.28 0.94
N ASP A 417 16.73 -2.50 0.38
CA ASP A 417 17.84 -3.15 -0.36
C ASP A 417 17.43 -3.36 -1.82
N PRO A 418 17.67 -2.36 -2.70
CA PRO A 418 17.19 -2.40 -4.08
C PRO A 418 18.09 -3.18 -5.04
N TRP A 419 19.35 -3.48 -4.66
CA TRP A 419 20.39 -3.85 -5.61
C TRP A 419 20.08 -5.11 -6.41
N GLY A 420 19.58 -6.18 -5.77
CA GLY A 420 19.24 -7.43 -6.45
C GLY A 420 18.12 -7.25 -7.48
N LYS A 421 17.11 -6.46 -7.13
CA LYS A 421 15.97 -6.17 -8.02
C LYS A 421 16.36 -5.21 -9.13
N LEU A 422 17.12 -4.16 -8.83
CA LEU A 422 17.66 -3.24 -9.84
C LEU A 422 18.50 -3.94 -10.89
N ALA A 423 19.41 -4.84 -10.45
CA ALA A 423 20.24 -5.61 -11.37
C ALA A 423 19.40 -6.51 -12.28
N ARG A 424 18.42 -7.22 -11.71
CA ARG A 424 17.54 -8.11 -12.46
C ARG A 424 16.66 -7.36 -13.47
N GLU A 425 15.96 -6.34 -13.02
CA GLU A 425 15.03 -5.59 -13.89
C GLU A 425 15.80 -4.71 -14.90
N GLY A 426 16.96 -4.18 -14.51
CA GLY A 426 17.87 -3.48 -15.43
C GLY A 426 18.42 -4.40 -16.52
N ALA A 427 18.80 -5.64 -16.18
CA ALA A 427 19.24 -6.62 -17.17
C ALA A 427 18.12 -6.99 -18.16
N TRP A 428 16.88 -7.15 -17.69
CA TRP A 428 15.72 -7.37 -18.55
C TRP A 428 15.49 -6.20 -19.51
N LEU A 429 15.51 -4.98 -19.02
CA LEU A 429 15.34 -3.77 -19.85
C LEU A 429 16.42 -3.68 -20.92
N LEU A 430 17.69 -3.91 -20.56
CA LEU A 430 18.80 -3.91 -21.52
C LEU A 430 18.67 -5.06 -22.54
N GLY A 431 18.29 -6.25 -22.09
CA GLY A 431 18.04 -7.39 -22.96
C GLY A 431 16.95 -7.11 -23.99
N LEU A 432 15.81 -6.58 -23.55
CA LEU A 432 14.70 -6.19 -24.42
C LEU A 432 15.12 -5.07 -25.39
N ALA A 433 15.89 -4.07 -24.93
CA ALA A 433 16.42 -3.02 -25.79
C ALA A 433 17.28 -3.60 -26.93
N LEU A 434 18.16 -4.55 -26.63
CA LEU A 434 19.01 -5.23 -27.62
C LEU A 434 18.19 -6.06 -28.60
N VAL A 435 17.21 -6.81 -28.12
CA VAL A 435 16.33 -7.64 -28.98
C VAL A 435 15.54 -6.76 -29.95
N PHE A 436 14.89 -5.71 -29.44
CA PHE A 436 14.12 -4.81 -30.30
C PHE A 436 14.99 -3.99 -31.24
N ALA A 437 16.18 -3.57 -30.83
CA ALA A 437 17.13 -2.91 -31.71
C ALA A 437 17.64 -3.82 -32.83
N ALA A 438 17.91 -5.10 -32.54
CA ALA A 438 18.27 -6.10 -33.53
C ALA A 438 17.13 -6.37 -34.51
N ALA A 439 15.90 -6.51 -34.02
CA ALA A 439 14.70 -6.67 -34.83
C ALA A 439 14.44 -5.45 -35.73
N ALA A 440 14.57 -4.23 -35.19
CA ALA A 440 14.45 -3.01 -35.97
C ALA A 440 15.48 -2.94 -37.11
N ARG A 441 16.74 -3.29 -36.82
CA ARG A 441 17.80 -3.36 -37.84
C ARG A 441 17.51 -4.39 -38.92
N ALA A 442 16.98 -5.57 -38.54
CA ALA A 442 16.59 -6.63 -39.49
C ALA A 442 15.43 -6.17 -40.39
N GLY A 443 14.41 -5.53 -39.80
CA GLY A 443 13.29 -4.93 -40.54
C GLY A 443 13.77 -3.89 -41.57
N MET A 444 14.65 -2.98 -41.16
CA MET A 444 15.22 -1.96 -42.08
C MET A 444 16.06 -2.55 -43.21
N ARG A 445 16.81 -3.65 -42.95
CA ARG A 445 17.59 -4.32 -44.02
C ARG A 445 16.70 -4.91 -45.09
N ARG A 446 15.59 -5.58 -44.72
CA ARG A 446 14.64 -6.16 -45.69
C ARG A 446 13.95 -5.12 -46.58
N LEU A 447 13.89 -3.90 -46.12
CA LEU A 447 13.22 -2.80 -46.81
C LEU A 447 14.17 -2.01 -47.76
N LEU A 448 15.49 -2.16 -47.56
CA LEU A 448 16.52 -1.51 -48.41
C LEU A 448 17.12 -2.50 -49.45
N ALA A 449 16.84 -3.81 -49.27
CA ALA A 449 17.14 -4.86 -50.26
C ALA A 449 16.04 -4.91 -51.31
#